data_a38ba16a1cf893b11636082d384e00be
#
_entry.id   a38ba16a1cf893b11636082d384e00be
#
_cell.length_a   1.000
_cell.length_b   1.000
_cell.length_c   1.000
_cell.angle_alpha   90.00
_cell.angle_beta   90.00
_cell.angle_gamma   90.00
#
_symmetry.space_group_name_H-M   'P 1'
#
loop_
_entity.id
_entity.type
_entity.pdbx_description
1 polymer ?
#
loop_
_entity_poly.entity_id
_entity_poly.type
_entity_poly.pdbx_seq_one_letter_code
_entity_poly.pdbx_strand_id
1 'polypeptide(L)'
;MPPTAPERLGRHARGRAARVRGPRTARFAVLAILVFAVTMVAGWRGTGHSGRPTAAIPSAAAAGPVTEPMTPQRLPSSAPAMSRFVAAAASRPVLSPSARRSCPAAASACADLSADITWLQSNGTITYGPVRMKPGLPRTPRGTFHVEWKAGAQFMSNEFHEPMPYAVFFAPGGIAFHGGSLTKKSHGCIHLDINSARYYNDHLPVGAEVVVF
;
A
#
# COMPACT_ATOMS: atom_id res chain seq x y z
N MET A 1 -54.48 -58.84 -6.29
CA MET A 1 -54.80 -58.78 -4.85
C MET A 1 -53.51 -58.41 -4.12
N PRO A 2 -53.49 -57.29 -3.42
CA PRO A 2 -52.33 -56.88 -2.59
C PRO A 2 -52.43 -57.45 -1.19
N PRO A 3 -51.38 -57.42 -0.39
CA PRO A 3 -51.58 -57.07 0.97
C PRO A 3 -50.72 -55.85 1.37
N THR A 4 -51.45 -54.87 1.83
CA THR A 4 -51.49 -54.16 3.13
C THR A 4 -50.20 -53.99 3.87
N ALA A 5 -49.88 -52.69 4.11
CA ALA A 5 -48.94 -52.16 5.06
C ALA A 5 -49.21 -52.55 6.53
N PRO A 6 -48.25 -52.30 7.40
CA PRO A 6 -48.65 -51.65 8.63
C PRO A 6 -47.84 -50.37 8.92
N GLU A 7 -48.62 -49.42 9.22
CA GLU A 7 -48.40 -48.17 9.94
C GLU A 7 -47.63 -48.39 11.25
N ARG A 8 -46.58 -47.65 11.52
CA ARG A 8 -46.04 -47.50 12.89
C ARG A 8 -45.97 -46.01 13.25
N LEU A 9 -46.89 -45.73 14.13
CA LEU A 9 -46.95 -44.51 14.91
C LEU A 9 -45.63 -44.17 15.62
N GLY A 10 -45.34 -42.94 15.51
CA GLY A 10 -44.98 -41.95 16.49
C GLY A 10 -44.01 -42.28 17.63
N ARG A 11 -42.99 -41.50 17.75
CA ARG A 11 -42.54 -41.00 19.05
C ARG A 11 -42.02 -39.58 18.93
N HIS A 12 -42.81 -38.68 19.50
CA HIS A 12 -42.39 -37.32 19.77
C HIS A 12 -41.21 -37.33 20.72
N ALA A 13 -40.02 -37.03 20.25
CA ALA A 13 -38.90 -36.68 21.09
C ALA A 13 -38.96 -35.16 21.34
N ARG A 14 -39.39 -34.79 22.54
CA ARG A 14 -39.33 -33.43 23.06
C ARG A 14 -37.86 -33.07 23.26
N GLY A 15 -37.29 -32.27 22.33
CA GLY A 15 -35.98 -31.68 22.48
C GLY A 15 -35.98 -30.66 23.61
N ARG A 16 -35.19 -30.93 24.63
CA ARG A 16 -34.90 -30.00 25.71
C ARG A 16 -34.17 -28.81 25.17
N ALA A 17 -34.76 -27.64 25.29
CA ALA A 17 -34.09 -26.36 25.07
C ALA A 17 -32.93 -26.22 26.04
N ALA A 18 -31.70 -26.29 25.53
CA ALA A 18 -30.49 -25.95 26.28
C ALA A 18 -30.49 -24.42 26.47
N ARG A 19 -30.69 -24.00 27.71
CA ARG A 19 -30.48 -22.62 28.13
C ARG A 19 -28.99 -22.29 28.01
N VAL A 20 -28.65 -21.50 27.00
CA VAL A 20 -27.34 -20.85 26.91
C VAL A 20 -27.29 -19.82 28.04
N ARG A 21 -26.53 -20.14 29.08
CA ARG A 21 -26.16 -19.16 30.10
C ARG A 21 -25.14 -18.20 29.47
N GLY A 22 -25.53 -16.97 29.25
CA GLY A 22 -24.63 -15.89 28.86
C GLY A 22 -23.60 -15.62 29.97
N PRO A 23 -22.37 -15.22 29.61
CA PRO A 23 -21.35 -14.90 30.59
C PRO A 23 -21.75 -13.63 31.36
N ARG A 24 -21.69 -13.75 32.66
CA ARG A 24 -21.89 -12.66 33.63
C ARG A 24 -20.85 -11.60 33.38
N THR A 25 -21.33 -10.40 33.15
CA THR A 25 -20.57 -9.14 33.12
C THR A 25 -19.57 -9.06 34.27
N ALA A 26 -18.29 -9.13 33.97
CA ALA A 26 -17.24 -8.68 34.85
C ALA A 26 -17.15 -7.14 34.75
N ARG A 27 -17.87 -6.45 35.61
CA ARG A 27 -17.62 -5.07 35.97
C ARG A 27 -16.44 -5.05 36.93
N PHE A 28 -15.23 -4.84 36.45
CA PHE A 28 -14.11 -4.46 37.31
C PHE A 28 -13.18 -3.49 36.60
N ALA A 29 -12.98 -2.36 37.30
CA ALA A 29 -11.84 -1.48 37.26
C ALA A 29 -11.71 -0.52 36.08
N VAL A 30 -12.57 0.49 36.07
CA VAL A 30 -12.16 1.83 35.65
C VAL A 30 -11.85 2.58 36.96
N LEU A 31 -10.64 2.53 37.45
CA LEU A 31 -10.06 3.46 38.43
C LEU A 31 -8.58 3.15 38.59
N ALA A 32 -7.76 4.00 38.02
CA ALA A 32 -6.38 4.27 38.33
C ALA A 32 -5.56 4.45 37.04
N ILE A 33 -5.60 5.61 36.42
CA ILE A 33 -4.46 6.29 35.76
C ILE A 33 -4.90 7.74 35.52
N LEU A 34 -5.01 8.48 36.61
CA LEU A 34 -5.06 9.94 36.60
C LEU A 34 -4.17 10.47 37.74
N VAL A 35 -2.89 10.19 37.68
CA VAL A 35 -1.85 10.93 38.41
C VAL A 35 -0.52 10.62 37.74
N PHE A 36 -0.14 11.34 36.71
CA PHE A 36 1.26 11.58 36.29
C PHE A 36 1.28 12.59 35.14
N ALA A 37 0.79 13.77 35.41
CA ALA A 37 0.95 14.88 34.48
C ALA A 37 0.99 16.20 35.24
N VAL A 38 1.97 16.40 36.13
CA VAL A 38 2.44 17.73 36.55
C VAL A 38 3.82 17.48 37.18
N THR A 39 4.89 17.71 36.46
CA THR A 39 6.20 18.23 36.87
C THR A 39 7.23 17.92 35.79
N MET A 40 7.46 18.84 34.90
CA MET A 40 8.72 19.14 34.18
C MET A 40 8.52 20.36 33.30
N VAL A 41 8.18 21.48 33.94
CA VAL A 41 8.38 22.81 33.35
C VAL A 41 9.34 23.52 34.30
N ALA A 42 10.64 23.32 34.13
CA ALA A 42 11.66 24.26 34.62
C ALA A 42 13.00 23.91 33.96
N GLY A 43 13.56 24.83 33.19
CA GLY A 43 14.99 24.94 33.05
C GLY A 43 15.60 24.56 31.72
N TRP A 44 15.39 25.34 30.66
CA TRP A 44 16.45 25.60 29.71
C TRP A 44 16.44 27.07 29.30
N ARG A 45 17.09 27.86 30.18
CA ARG A 45 17.72 29.14 29.82
C ARG A 45 19.17 28.81 29.56
N GLY A 46 19.57 28.75 28.31
CA GLY A 46 20.97 28.54 27.88
C GLY A 46 21.21 29.38 26.65
N THR A 47 21.65 30.58 26.92
CA THR A 47 22.71 31.40 26.30
C THR A 47 22.85 31.33 24.78
N GLY A 48 22.52 32.43 24.13
CA GLY A 48 22.80 32.71 22.74
C GLY A 48 24.30 32.68 22.44
N HIS A 49 24.62 32.08 21.31
CA HIS A 49 25.85 32.36 20.59
C HIS A 49 25.46 32.82 19.19
N SER A 50 25.42 34.12 19.01
CA SER A 50 25.43 34.78 17.70
C SER A 50 26.81 34.61 17.12
N GLY A 51 26.99 33.60 16.28
CA GLY A 51 28.16 33.44 15.43
C GLY A 51 27.72 33.49 13.97
N ARG A 52 27.67 34.68 13.41
CA ARG A 52 27.46 34.92 11.98
C ARG A 52 28.84 34.81 11.30
N PRO A 53 29.11 33.83 10.45
CA PRO A 53 30.28 33.89 9.58
C PRO A 53 29.99 34.86 8.43
N THR A 54 30.70 35.96 8.42
CA THR A 54 30.79 36.88 7.30
C THR A 54 31.59 36.18 6.20
N ALA A 55 30.92 35.77 5.14
CA ALA A 55 31.59 35.31 3.92
C ALA A 55 32.12 36.52 3.19
N ALA A 56 33.42 36.63 3.10
CA ALA A 56 34.12 37.61 2.27
C ALA A 56 33.92 37.28 0.80
N ILE A 57 33.43 38.23 0.04
CA ILE A 57 33.32 38.19 -1.42
C ILE A 57 34.72 38.50 -1.97
N PRO A 58 35.36 37.65 -2.78
CA PRO A 58 36.56 38.04 -3.47
C PRO A 58 36.23 39.01 -4.61
N SER A 59 36.91 40.14 -4.56
CA SER A 59 36.90 41.23 -5.55
C SER A 59 37.29 40.73 -6.94
N ALA A 60 36.52 41.13 -7.92
CA ALA A 60 36.78 40.89 -9.35
C ALA A 60 38.06 41.63 -9.80
N ALA A 61 39.02 40.88 -10.28
CA ALA A 61 40.16 41.44 -11.00
C ALA A 61 39.84 41.44 -12.53
N ALA A 62 40.09 42.60 -13.06
CA ALA A 62 40.01 43.09 -14.42
C ALA A 62 40.07 42.08 -15.60
N ALA A 63 39.08 42.25 -16.48
CA ALA A 63 39.00 41.67 -17.80
C ALA A 63 39.94 42.47 -18.75
N GLY A 64 40.84 41.78 -19.40
CA GLY A 64 41.49 42.25 -20.62
C GLY A 64 40.66 41.89 -21.85
N PRO A 65 40.63 42.74 -22.88
CA PRO A 65 39.91 42.43 -24.10
C PRO A 65 40.73 41.48 -24.99
N VAL A 66 40.26 40.24 -25.15
CA VAL A 66 40.79 39.37 -26.20
C VAL A 66 39.78 39.40 -27.34
N THR A 67 40.17 40.18 -28.35
CA THR A 67 39.52 40.21 -29.66
C THR A 67 40.09 39.06 -30.50
N GLU A 68 39.40 37.97 -30.59
CA GLU A 68 39.68 36.90 -31.53
C GLU A 68 38.60 36.91 -32.67
N PRO A 69 38.99 36.89 -33.94
CA PRO A 69 38.03 36.92 -35.04
C PRO A 69 37.33 35.58 -35.17
N MET A 70 36.03 35.59 -34.96
CA MET A 70 35.16 34.43 -35.22
C MET A 70 35.16 34.10 -36.72
N THR A 71 35.85 33.02 -37.05
CA THR A 71 35.65 32.32 -38.33
C THR A 71 34.32 31.57 -38.24
N PRO A 72 33.40 31.74 -39.20
CA PRO A 72 32.15 30.99 -39.21
C PRO A 72 32.44 29.52 -39.52
N GLN A 73 32.49 28.70 -38.50
CA GLN A 73 32.47 27.25 -38.68
C GLN A 73 31.09 26.82 -39.19
N ARG A 74 31.11 26.35 -40.43
CA ARG A 74 29.99 25.69 -41.09
C ARG A 74 29.61 24.45 -40.27
N LEU A 75 28.46 24.51 -39.61
CA LEU A 75 27.84 23.36 -38.98
C LEU A 75 27.62 22.24 -40.01
N PRO A 76 28.10 21.03 -39.77
CA PRO A 76 27.69 19.88 -40.59
C PRO A 76 26.20 19.64 -40.35
N SER A 77 25.41 19.84 -41.41
CA SER A 77 24.01 19.46 -41.46
C SER A 77 23.92 17.93 -41.60
N SER A 78 24.17 17.24 -40.53
CA SER A 78 23.79 15.86 -40.37
C SER A 78 22.77 15.82 -39.22
N ALA A 79 21.51 15.99 -39.60
CA ALA A 79 20.40 15.62 -38.72
C ALA A 79 20.53 14.12 -38.42
N PRO A 80 20.91 13.72 -37.20
CA PRO A 80 20.71 12.33 -36.82
C PRO A 80 19.22 12.13 -36.75
N ALA A 81 18.76 11.11 -37.42
CA ALA A 81 17.41 10.57 -37.35
C ALA A 81 16.89 10.55 -35.92
N MET A 82 16.10 11.54 -35.53
CA MET A 82 15.25 11.53 -34.35
C MET A 82 14.07 10.56 -34.59
N SER A 83 14.39 9.35 -34.97
CA SER A 83 13.41 8.31 -35.14
C SER A 83 13.96 7.06 -34.47
N ARG A 84 13.66 6.88 -33.19
CA ARG A 84 13.57 5.58 -32.47
C ARG A 84 13.67 5.68 -30.96
N PHE A 85 13.33 6.80 -30.35
CA PHE A 85 12.90 6.81 -28.96
C PHE A 85 11.40 7.09 -28.89
N VAL A 86 10.62 6.28 -29.58
CA VAL A 86 9.31 5.92 -29.04
C VAL A 86 9.67 5.05 -27.83
N ALA A 87 9.90 5.69 -26.68
CA ALA A 87 9.84 5.02 -25.40
C ALA A 87 8.56 4.18 -25.48
N ALA A 88 8.70 2.86 -25.43
CA ALA A 88 7.58 1.97 -25.28
C ALA A 88 6.90 2.45 -23.99
N ALA A 89 5.92 3.33 -24.12
CA ALA A 89 5.03 3.70 -23.05
C ALA A 89 4.47 2.36 -22.60
N ALA A 90 4.95 1.87 -21.46
CA ALA A 90 4.53 0.60 -20.90
C ALA A 90 3.02 0.70 -20.85
N SER A 91 2.35 0.04 -21.80
CA SER A 91 0.91 0.14 -21.98
C SER A 91 0.29 -0.21 -20.64
N ARG A 92 -0.55 0.69 -20.12
CA ARG A 92 -1.23 0.45 -18.83
C ARG A 92 -2.00 -0.86 -18.96
N PRO A 93 -1.94 -1.74 -17.95
CA PRO A 93 -2.69 -2.99 -18.00
C PRO A 93 -4.18 -2.71 -18.21
N VAL A 94 -4.82 -3.53 -19.03
CA VAL A 94 -6.26 -3.43 -19.28
C VAL A 94 -6.99 -4.42 -18.39
N LEU A 95 -8.02 -3.95 -17.71
CA LEU A 95 -8.83 -4.78 -16.83
C LEU A 95 -9.78 -5.66 -17.66
N SER A 96 -9.69 -6.97 -17.49
CA SER A 96 -10.60 -7.90 -18.14
C SER A 96 -12.04 -7.80 -17.58
N PRO A 97 -13.08 -8.16 -18.35
CA PRO A 97 -14.44 -8.22 -17.82
C PRO A 97 -14.61 -9.21 -16.66
N SER A 98 -13.84 -10.30 -16.64
CA SER A 98 -13.82 -11.26 -15.54
C SER A 98 -13.27 -10.65 -14.27
N ALA A 99 -12.12 -9.97 -14.34
CA ALA A 99 -11.53 -9.27 -13.21
C ALA A 99 -12.48 -8.22 -12.60
N ARG A 100 -13.20 -7.47 -13.44
CA ARG A 100 -14.23 -6.53 -12.97
C ARG A 100 -15.34 -7.21 -12.18
N ARG A 101 -15.80 -8.40 -12.63
CA ARG A 101 -16.85 -9.17 -11.93
C ARG A 101 -16.36 -9.77 -10.62
N SER A 102 -15.08 -10.12 -10.53
CA SER A 102 -14.48 -10.67 -9.30
C SER A 102 -14.22 -9.64 -8.22
N CYS A 103 -14.26 -8.35 -8.57
CA CYS A 103 -14.07 -7.23 -7.65
C CYS A 103 -15.43 -6.61 -7.28
N PRO A 104 -15.96 -6.82 -6.06
CA PRO A 104 -17.22 -6.24 -5.63
C PRO A 104 -17.16 -4.72 -5.60
N ALA A 105 -18.29 -4.04 -5.80
CA ALA A 105 -18.35 -2.58 -5.76
C ALA A 105 -18.00 -2.00 -4.37
N ALA A 106 -18.21 -2.78 -3.31
CA ALA A 106 -17.85 -2.39 -1.94
C ALA A 106 -16.34 -2.38 -1.68
N ALA A 107 -15.56 -3.18 -2.43
CA ALA A 107 -14.12 -3.21 -2.27
C ALA A 107 -13.48 -1.86 -2.64
N SER A 108 -12.51 -1.44 -1.84
CA SER A 108 -11.70 -0.24 -2.11
C SER A 108 -10.45 -0.56 -2.93
N ALA A 109 -9.93 -1.80 -2.81
CA ALA A 109 -8.82 -2.29 -3.62
C ALA A 109 -9.08 -3.72 -4.08
N CYS A 110 -8.65 -4.04 -5.31
CA CYS A 110 -8.69 -5.39 -5.84
C CYS A 110 -7.36 -5.80 -6.43
N ALA A 111 -6.97 -7.06 -6.22
CA ALA A 111 -5.75 -7.66 -6.73
C ALA A 111 -6.08 -8.96 -7.49
N ASP A 112 -5.82 -8.97 -8.79
CA ASP A 112 -5.92 -10.14 -9.65
C ASP A 112 -4.55 -10.81 -9.73
N LEU A 113 -4.40 -11.91 -8.98
CA LEU A 113 -3.13 -12.66 -8.91
C LEU A 113 -2.80 -13.39 -10.22
N SER A 114 -3.80 -13.63 -11.06
CA SER A 114 -3.62 -14.33 -12.33
C SER A 114 -3.06 -13.41 -13.42
N ALA A 115 -3.41 -12.13 -13.35
CA ALA A 115 -3.00 -11.11 -14.30
C ALA A 115 -1.83 -10.25 -13.80
N ASP A 116 -1.37 -10.45 -12.56
CA ASP A 116 -0.35 -9.62 -11.89
C ASP A 116 -0.74 -8.10 -11.92
N ILE A 117 -2.02 -7.78 -11.67
CA ILE A 117 -2.53 -6.41 -11.66
C ILE A 117 -3.38 -6.11 -10.42
N THR A 118 -3.37 -4.84 -10.02
CA THR A 118 -4.19 -4.34 -8.91
C THR A 118 -4.70 -2.94 -9.21
N TRP A 119 -5.81 -2.53 -8.57
CA TRP A 119 -6.41 -1.21 -8.73
C TRP A 119 -7.13 -0.78 -7.47
N LEU A 120 -7.33 0.53 -7.35
CA LEU A 120 -8.23 1.11 -6.36
C LEU A 120 -9.55 1.50 -7.03
N GLN A 121 -10.63 1.40 -6.29
CA GLN A 121 -11.96 1.80 -6.73
C GLN A 121 -12.79 2.38 -5.61
N SER A 122 -13.86 3.08 -5.98
CA SER A 122 -14.90 3.55 -5.09
C SER A 122 -16.24 3.25 -5.73
N ASN A 123 -17.10 2.50 -5.04
CA ASN A 123 -18.42 2.07 -5.55
C ASN A 123 -18.35 1.44 -6.95
N GLY A 124 -17.35 0.59 -7.19
CA GLY A 124 -17.14 -0.08 -8.48
C GLY A 124 -16.51 0.79 -9.58
N THR A 125 -16.27 2.09 -9.31
CA THR A 125 -15.58 2.98 -10.24
C THR A 125 -14.10 3.02 -9.93
N ILE A 126 -13.25 2.71 -10.91
CA ILE A 126 -11.80 2.71 -10.74
C ILE A 126 -11.32 4.15 -10.51
N THR A 127 -10.63 4.35 -9.38
CA THR A 127 -10.04 5.64 -8.99
C THR A 127 -8.54 5.69 -9.26
N TYR A 128 -7.87 4.53 -9.29
CA TYR A 128 -6.44 4.42 -9.60
C TYR A 128 -6.12 3.06 -10.24
N GLY A 129 -5.23 3.05 -11.19
CA GLY A 129 -4.83 1.83 -11.88
C GLY A 129 -5.70 1.52 -13.11
N PRO A 130 -5.75 0.22 -13.54
CA PRO A 130 -4.94 -0.86 -13.03
C PRO A 130 -3.44 -0.64 -13.19
N VAL A 131 -2.67 -1.12 -12.22
CA VAL A 131 -1.20 -1.08 -12.23
C VAL A 131 -0.63 -2.49 -12.11
N ARG A 132 0.59 -2.67 -12.59
CA ARG A 132 1.32 -3.93 -12.44
C ARG A 132 1.68 -4.16 -10.98
N MET A 133 1.60 -5.42 -10.56
CA MET A 133 2.06 -5.86 -9.25
C MET A 133 2.89 -7.14 -9.37
N LYS A 134 3.60 -7.50 -8.30
CA LYS A 134 4.24 -8.81 -8.17
C LYS A 134 3.85 -9.46 -6.86
N PRO A 135 2.96 -10.47 -6.87
CA PRO A 135 2.58 -11.20 -5.67
C PRO A 135 3.67 -12.17 -5.24
N GLY A 136 3.68 -12.51 -3.95
CA GLY A 136 4.58 -13.51 -3.37
C GLY A 136 3.99 -14.91 -3.38
N LEU A 137 3.50 -15.38 -4.55
CA LEU A 137 2.90 -16.71 -4.67
C LEU A 137 3.87 -17.83 -4.27
N PRO A 138 3.37 -18.90 -3.60
CA PRO A 138 1.95 -19.19 -3.31
C PRO A 138 1.43 -18.58 -1.98
N ARG A 139 2.22 -17.76 -1.28
CA ARG A 139 1.89 -17.26 0.07
C ARG A 139 0.94 -16.06 0.10
N THR A 140 0.79 -15.33 -1.01
CA THR A 140 -0.22 -14.27 -1.10
C THR A 140 -1.61 -14.89 -0.99
N PRO A 141 -2.39 -14.58 0.06
CA PRO A 141 -3.69 -15.23 0.28
C PRO A 141 -4.74 -14.65 -0.67
N ARG A 142 -5.70 -15.51 -1.06
CA ARG A 142 -6.92 -15.10 -1.76
C ARG A 142 -8.02 -14.87 -0.74
N GLY A 143 -8.93 -13.96 -1.00
CA GLY A 143 -10.08 -13.68 -0.13
C GLY A 143 -10.40 -12.20 0.00
N THR A 144 -11.27 -11.90 0.95
CA THR A 144 -11.64 -10.54 1.34
C THR A 144 -11.00 -10.21 2.68
N PHE A 145 -10.30 -9.09 2.72
CA PHE A 145 -9.53 -8.60 3.85
C PHE A 145 -9.84 -7.13 4.10
N HIS A 146 -9.29 -6.58 5.18
CA HIS A 146 -9.41 -5.15 5.47
C HIS A 146 -8.02 -4.58 5.81
N VAL A 147 -7.78 -3.33 5.43
CA VAL A 147 -6.54 -2.66 5.81
C VAL A 147 -6.47 -2.56 7.33
N GLU A 148 -5.43 -3.14 7.92
CA GLU A 148 -5.20 -3.17 9.36
C GLU A 148 -4.42 -1.95 9.83
N TRP A 149 -3.32 -1.64 9.15
CA TRP A 149 -2.45 -0.49 9.46
C TRP A 149 -1.55 -0.15 8.27
N LYS A 150 -0.83 0.96 8.36
CA LYS A 150 0.04 1.45 7.31
C LYS A 150 1.39 1.89 7.88
N ALA A 151 2.43 1.80 7.07
CA ALA A 151 3.77 2.24 7.41
C ALA A 151 4.33 3.22 6.38
N GLY A 152 5.25 4.06 6.80
CA GLY A 152 5.84 5.11 5.95
C GLY A 152 6.90 4.62 4.99
N ALA A 153 7.58 5.60 4.36
CA ALA A 153 8.56 5.37 3.28
C ALA A 153 9.79 4.54 3.69
N GLN A 154 10.17 4.56 4.97
CA GLN A 154 11.41 3.92 5.45
C GLN A 154 11.15 2.67 6.29
N PHE A 155 9.96 2.10 6.19
CA PHE A 155 9.64 0.91 6.96
C PHE A 155 10.44 -0.31 6.47
N MET A 156 10.92 -1.09 7.44
CA MET A 156 11.66 -2.34 7.25
C MET A 156 10.88 -3.49 7.85
N SER A 157 10.82 -4.63 7.16
CA SER A 157 10.28 -5.86 7.72
C SER A 157 11.11 -6.31 8.93
N ASN A 158 10.45 -6.57 10.07
CA ASN A 158 11.12 -7.10 11.26
C ASN A 158 11.57 -8.55 11.07
N GLU A 159 10.87 -9.32 10.24
CA GLU A 159 11.12 -10.73 10.02
C GLU A 159 12.20 -10.98 8.96
N PHE A 160 12.13 -10.25 7.84
CA PHE A 160 13.00 -10.50 6.69
C PHE A 160 14.09 -9.44 6.54
N HIS A 161 14.07 -8.35 7.33
CA HIS A 161 14.98 -7.21 7.26
C HIS A 161 15.06 -6.60 5.85
N GLU A 162 13.93 -6.64 5.13
CA GLU A 162 13.79 -6.10 3.79
C GLU A 162 13.00 -4.77 3.82
N PRO A 163 13.35 -3.80 2.93
CA PRO A 163 12.59 -2.57 2.81
C PRO A 163 11.16 -2.83 2.34
N MET A 164 10.20 -2.24 3.04
CA MET A 164 8.78 -2.26 2.68
C MET A 164 8.20 -0.83 2.64
N PRO A 165 8.73 0.04 1.75
CA PRO A 165 8.31 1.43 1.71
C PRO A 165 6.83 1.55 1.36
N TYR A 166 6.14 2.45 2.08
CA TYR A 166 4.71 2.73 1.91
C TYR A 166 3.83 1.49 2.08
N ALA A 167 4.16 0.63 3.05
CA ALA A 167 3.39 -0.59 3.28
C ALA A 167 1.96 -0.30 3.75
N VAL A 168 1.00 -1.04 3.17
CA VAL A 168 -0.41 -1.09 3.55
C VAL A 168 -0.75 -2.53 3.89
N PHE A 169 -0.80 -2.84 5.18
CA PHE A 169 -1.04 -4.19 5.68
C PHE A 169 -2.53 -4.50 5.69
N PHE A 170 -2.91 -5.64 5.10
CA PHE A 170 -4.33 -5.98 4.93
C PHE A 170 -4.68 -7.43 5.23
N ALA A 171 -3.72 -8.34 5.42
CA ALA A 171 -4.02 -9.74 5.69
C ALA A 171 -3.09 -10.33 6.76
N PRO A 172 -3.53 -11.39 7.47
CA PRO A 172 -2.76 -12.07 8.49
C PRO A 172 -1.37 -12.49 8.04
N GLY A 173 -0.40 -12.50 8.95
CA GLY A 173 0.99 -12.82 8.64
C GLY A 173 1.78 -11.66 8.05
N GLY A 174 1.30 -10.42 8.22
CA GLY A 174 2.01 -9.23 7.77
C GLY A 174 2.00 -9.04 6.24
N ILE A 175 0.97 -9.53 5.57
CA ILE A 175 0.82 -9.36 4.12
C ILE A 175 0.38 -7.93 3.81
N ALA A 176 1.11 -7.28 2.91
CA ALA A 176 0.91 -5.87 2.57
C ALA A 176 1.10 -5.60 1.07
N PHE A 177 0.49 -4.51 0.59
CA PHE A 177 0.99 -3.80 -0.58
C PHE A 177 2.17 -2.94 -0.16
N HIS A 178 3.29 -2.94 -0.88
CA HIS A 178 4.41 -2.03 -0.61
C HIS A 178 5.28 -1.85 -1.86
N GLY A 179 6.16 -0.84 -1.84
CA GLY A 179 7.13 -0.62 -2.91
C GLY A 179 8.15 -1.75 -2.95
N GLY A 180 8.34 -2.34 -4.13
CA GLY A 180 9.26 -3.45 -4.31
C GLY A 180 9.51 -3.82 -5.76
N SER A 181 10.26 -4.88 -5.97
CA SER A 181 10.60 -5.38 -7.31
C SER A 181 9.38 -6.00 -8.00
N LEU A 182 9.08 -5.57 -9.22
CA LEU A 182 8.05 -6.19 -10.05
C LEU A 182 8.53 -7.48 -10.75
N THR A 183 9.80 -7.85 -10.60
CA THR A 183 10.38 -9.06 -11.20
C THR A 183 10.75 -10.13 -10.18
N LYS A 184 11.00 -9.75 -8.93
CA LYS A 184 11.32 -10.66 -7.83
C LYS A 184 10.09 -10.90 -6.97
N LYS A 185 9.88 -12.17 -6.59
CA LYS A 185 8.80 -12.54 -5.65
C LYS A 185 9.13 -12.09 -4.24
N SER A 186 8.10 -11.74 -3.46
CA SER A 186 8.17 -11.51 -2.02
C SER A 186 7.90 -12.80 -1.24
N HIS A 187 7.91 -12.69 0.08
CA HIS A 187 7.52 -13.77 1.00
C HIS A 187 5.99 -13.87 1.22
N GLY A 188 5.19 -13.15 0.42
CA GLY A 188 3.74 -13.16 0.48
C GLY A 188 3.11 -11.81 0.18
N CYS A 189 3.83 -10.73 0.39
CA CYS A 189 3.39 -9.37 0.08
C CYS A 189 3.18 -9.15 -1.43
N ILE A 190 2.47 -8.09 -1.75
CA ILE A 190 2.25 -7.64 -3.12
C ILE A 190 3.15 -6.44 -3.39
N HIS A 191 4.18 -6.64 -4.21
CA HIS A 191 5.07 -5.56 -4.65
C HIS A 191 4.38 -4.67 -5.67
N LEU A 192 4.56 -3.37 -5.51
CA LEU A 192 4.18 -2.32 -6.43
C LEU A 192 5.41 -1.50 -6.81
N ASP A 193 5.37 -0.78 -7.92
CA ASP A 193 6.33 0.29 -8.12
C ASP A 193 6.16 1.35 -7.02
N ILE A 194 7.22 2.13 -6.78
CA ILE A 194 7.27 3.03 -5.63
C ILE A 194 6.17 4.11 -5.63
N ASN A 195 5.80 4.61 -6.82
CA ASN A 195 4.78 5.63 -6.95
C ASN A 195 3.38 5.06 -6.69
N SER A 196 3.12 3.85 -7.20
CA SER A 196 1.88 3.12 -6.93
C SER A 196 1.77 2.75 -5.45
N ALA A 197 2.84 2.28 -4.81
CA ALA A 197 2.85 1.97 -3.38
C ALA A 197 2.55 3.20 -2.53
N ARG A 198 3.17 4.34 -2.85
CA ARG A 198 2.87 5.62 -2.19
C ARG A 198 1.41 6.01 -2.38
N TYR A 199 0.89 5.92 -3.61
CA TYR A 199 -0.50 6.25 -3.89
C TYR A 199 -1.48 5.38 -3.09
N TYR A 200 -1.22 4.06 -3.00
CA TYR A 200 -2.00 3.13 -2.17
C TYR A 200 -1.94 3.53 -0.69
N ASN A 201 -0.76 3.84 -0.19
CA ASN A 201 -0.59 4.28 1.18
C ASN A 201 -1.35 5.58 1.46
N ASP A 202 -1.31 6.55 0.56
CA ASP A 202 -1.97 7.83 0.74
C ASP A 202 -3.51 7.73 0.66
N HIS A 203 -4.06 6.84 -0.20
CA HIS A 203 -5.48 6.85 -0.58
C HIS A 203 -6.28 5.63 -0.10
N LEU A 204 -5.65 4.56 0.39
CA LEU A 204 -6.35 3.40 0.93
C LEU A 204 -6.40 3.50 2.46
N PRO A 205 -7.53 3.87 3.06
CA PRO A 205 -7.63 4.09 4.51
C PRO A 205 -7.61 2.78 5.30
N VAL A 206 -7.25 2.85 6.58
CA VAL A 206 -7.43 1.73 7.52
C VAL A 206 -8.90 1.37 7.59
N GLY A 207 -9.21 0.07 7.61
CA GLY A 207 -10.56 -0.48 7.54
C GLY A 207 -11.10 -0.66 6.11
N ALA A 208 -10.42 -0.16 5.08
CA ALA A 208 -10.85 -0.34 3.68
C ALA A 208 -10.81 -1.81 3.27
N GLU A 209 -11.84 -2.26 2.53
CA GLU A 209 -11.92 -3.62 2.02
C GLU A 209 -10.96 -3.85 0.86
N VAL A 210 -10.21 -4.96 0.93
CA VAL A 210 -9.26 -5.44 -0.07
C VAL A 210 -9.67 -6.83 -0.52
N VAL A 211 -9.90 -7.03 -1.81
CA VAL A 211 -10.25 -8.32 -2.40
C VAL A 211 -9.10 -8.85 -3.25
N VAL A 212 -8.64 -10.06 -2.96
CA VAL A 212 -7.55 -10.77 -3.66
C VAL A 212 -8.10 -12.04 -4.29
N PHE A 213 -7.96 -12.23 -5.60
CA PHE A 213 -8.51 -13.37 -6.36
C PHE A 213 -7.59 -13.86 -7.50
#